data_8f872b72450f5c3ea18a77832eead88a
#
_entry.id   8f872b72450f5c3ea18a77832eead88a
#
_cell.length_a   1.000
_cell.length_b   1.000
_cell.length_c   1.000
_cell.angle_alpha   90.00
_cell.angle_beta   90.00
_cell.angle_gamma   90.00
#
_symmetry.space_group_name_H-M   'P 1'
#
loop_
_entity.id
_entity.type
_entity.pdbx_description
1 polymer ?
#
loop_
_entity_poly.entity_id
_entity_poly.type
_entity_poly.pdbx_seq_one_letter_code
_entity_poly.pdbx_strand_id
1 'polypeptide(L)'
;MDWMQALFLGLLQGLTEFLPISSTAHLRVVPHWLGWEDPGAEFSAVIQLGTLLAVLVYFWKDVQQLVVAVLVGLKNRKPFETSEAQLAWSIAAGTLPIGILGLGFKDWIKTEARSLWIIGTALIVLAVLLWLAERFSTANLKVAQLGIFRIQRIGLCQALALI
;
A
#
# COMPACT_ATOMS: atom_id res chain seq x y z
N MET A 1 -13.57 13.79 -16.76
CA MET A 1 -12.66 14.29 -15.71
C MET A 1 -11.76 15.35 -16.32
N ASP A 2 -11.67 16.53 -15.69
CA ASP A 2 -10.76 17.59 -16.11
C ASP A 2 -9.39 17.50 -15.40
N TRP A 3 -8.44 18.35 -15.82
CA TRP A 3 -7.06 18.31 -15.29
C TRP A 3 -6.99 18.74 -13.81
N MET A 4 -7.90 19.61 -13.34
CA MET A 4 -7.96 20.04 -11.93
C MET A 4 -8.43 18.89 -11.03
N GLN A 5 -9.44 18.14 -11.48
CA GLN A 5 -9.90 16.93 -10.80
C GLN A 5 -8.78 15.88 -10.73
N ALA A 6 -8.03 15.69 -11.83
CA ALA A 6 -6.93 14.77 -11.87
C ALA A 6 -5.80 15.15 -10.89
N LEU A 7 -5.45 16.43 -10.84
CA LEU A 7 -4.46 16.96 -9.90
C LEU A 7 -4.91 16.78 -8.45
N PHE A 8 -6.14 17.14 -8.15
CA PHE A 8 -6.72 16.98 -6.81
C PHE A 8 -6.72 15.51 -6.36
N LEU A 9 -7.15 14.59 -7.23
CA LEU A 9 -7.16 13.16 -6.92
C LEU A 9 -5.74 12.59 -6.80
N GLY A 10 -4.79 13.08 -7.58
CA GLY A 10 -3.38 12.72 -7.44
C GLY A 10 -2.79 13.14 -6.09
N LEU A 11 -3.08 14.36 -5.62
CA LEU A 11 -2.69 14.83 -4.29
C LEU A 11 -3.38 14.01 -3.19
N LEU A 12 -4.68 13.75 -3.33
CA LEU A 12 -5.43 12.90 -2.40
C LEU A 12 -4.82 11.49 -2.32
N GLN A 13 -4.47 10.88 -3.46
CA GLN A 13 -3.75 9.60 -3.53
C GLN A 13 -2.44 9.68 -2.77
N GLY A 14 -1.60 10.67 -3.05
CA GLY A 14 -0.31 10.83 -2.39
C GLY A 14 -0.42 10.93 -0.87
N LEU A 15 -1.40 11.68 -0.36
CA LEU A 15 -1.63 11.83 1.08
C LEU A 15 -2.18 10.55 1.71
N THR A 16 -3.15 9.90 1.07
CA THR A 16 -3.86 8.74 1.64
C THR A 16 -3.13 7.41 1.45
N GLU A 17 -2.18 7.33 0.52
CA GLU A 17 -1.37 6.12 0.30
C GLU A 17 -0.38 5.88 1.44
N PHE A 18 0.22 6.94 1.96
CA PHE A 18 1.17 6.84 3.07
C PHE A 18 0.50 6.81 4.45
N LEU A 19 -0.79 7.13 4.53
CA LEU A 19 -1.61 6.93 5.71
C LEU A 19 -2.38 5.61 5.57
N PRO A 20 -2.48 4.76 6.60
CA PRO A 20 -3.18 3.48 6.50
C PRO A 20 -4.71 3.66 6.57
N ILE A 21 -5.27 4.47 5.66
CA ILE A 21 -6.69 4.85 5.62
C ILE A 21 -7.40 4.46 4.32
N SER A 22 -6.75 3.64 3.49
CA SER A 22 -7.26 3.18 2.18
C SER A 22 -7.43 4.30 1.14
N SER A 23 -6.38 4.56 0.37
CA SER A 23 -6.39 5.50 -0.76
C SER A 23 -7.47 5.15 -1.79
N THR A 24 -7.66 3.88 -2.11
CA THR A 24 -8.71 3.39 -3.02
C THR A 24 -10.11 3.80 -2.56
N ALA A 25 -10.39 3.73 -1.26
CA ALA A 25 -11.68 4.18 -0.73
C ALA A 25 -11.86 5.69 -0.92
N HIS A 26 -10.83 6.49 -0.65
CA HIS A 26 -10.89 7.95 -0.84
C HIS A 26 -11.07 8.33 -2.30
N LEU A 27 -10.36 7.69 -3.22
CA LEU A 27 -10.50 7.91 -4.66
C LEU A 27 -11.88 7.53 -5.21
N ARG A 28 -12.68 6.80 -4.46
CA ARG A 28 -14.03 6.43 -4.84
C ARG A 28 -15.10 7.26 -4.12
N VAL A 29 -14.90 7.53 -2.82
CA VAL A 29 -15.88 8.24 -1.98
C VAL A 29 -15.85 9.74 -2.25
N VAL A 30 -14.67 10.35 -2.37
CA VAL A 30 -14.53 11.81 -2.53
C VAL A 30 -15.13 12.30 -3.86
N PRO A 31 -14.85 11.69 -5.03
CA PRO A 31 -15.55 12.05 -6.27
C PRO A 31 -17.07 11.93 -6.15
N HIS A 32 -17.55 10.86 -5.53
CA HIS A 32 -19.00 10.66 -5.33
C HIS A 32 -19.63 11.79 -4.50
N TRP A 33 -18.99 12.25 -3.43
CA TRP A 33 -19.48 13.35 -2.60
C TRP A 33 -19.45 14.70 -3.33
N LEU A 34 -18.48 14.88 -4.23
CA LEU A 34 -18.35 16.11 -5.03
C LEU A 34 -19.25 16.09 -6.29
N GLY A 35 -20.02 15.02 -6.50
CA GLY A 35 -20.86 14.85 -7.70
C GLY A 35 -20.05 14.61 -8.98
N TRP A 36 -18.80 14.15 -8.86
CA TRP A 36 -17.96 13.79 -9.99
C TRP A 36 -18.20 12.35 -10.41
N GLU A 37 -17.96 12.06 -11.67
CA GLU A 37 -17.96 10.69 -12.17
C GLU A 37 -16.78 9.89 -11.56
N ASP A 38 -16.98 8.57 -11.39
CA ASP A 38 -15.89 7.69 -10.95
C ASP A 38 -14.76 7.72 -11.99
N PRO A 39 -13.53 8.10 -11.59
CA PRO A 39 -12.40 8.14 -12.51
C PRO A 39 -11.99 6.77 -13.07
N GLY A 40 -12.50 5.69 -12.50
CA GLY A 40 -12.23 4.33 -12.92
C GLY A 40 -10.99 3.71 -12.29
N ALA A 41 -10.88 2.37 -12.45
CA ALA A 41 -9.74 1.61 -11.93
C ALA A 41 -8.43 1.94 -12.67
N GLU A 42 -8.54 2.27 -13.94
CA GLU A 42 -7.38 2.57 -14.80
C GLU A 42 -6.70 3.87 -14.39
N PHE A 43 -7.48 4.93 -14.14
CA PHE A 43 -6.94 6.17 -13.59
C PHE A 43 -6.30 5.95 -12.22
N SER A 44 -6.97 5.21 -11.32
CA SER A 44 -6.42 4.88 -10.01
C SER A 44 -5.09 4.13 -10.11
N ALA A 45 -4.95 3.21 -11.07
CA ALA A 45 -3.70 2.50 -11.31
C ALA A 45 -2.59 3.42 -11.85
N VAL A 46 -2.92 4.39 -12.70
CA VAL A 46 -1.94 5.33 -13.26
C VAL A 46 -1.38 6.24 -12.16
N ILE A 47 -2.22 6.84 -11.33
CA ILE A 47 -1.75 7.72 -10.24
C ILE A 47 -0.97 6.95 -9.17
N GLN A 48 -1.25 5.64 -8.99
CA GLN A 48 -0.49 4.75 -8.11
C GLN A 48 0.99 4.64 -8.54
N LEU A 49 1.31 4.79 -9.83
CA LEU A 49 2.69 4.81 -10.31
C LEU A 49 3.49 5.98 -9.72
N GLY A 50 2.84 7.12 -9.44
CA GLY A 50 3.46 8.25 -8.78
C GLY A 50 3.90 7.92 -7.35
N THR A 51 3.02 7.32 -6.56
CA THR A 51 3.35 6.90 -5.19
C THR A 51 4.37 5.77 -5.17
N LEU A 52 4.30 4.82 -6.11
CA LEU A 52 5.31 3.78 -6.27
C LEU A 52 6.70 4.37 -6.57
N LEU A 53 6.77 5.35 -7.49
CA LEU A 53 8.02 6.02 -7.81
C LEU A 53 8.59 6.76 -6.59
N ALA A 54 7.75 7.47 -5.84
CA ALA A 54 8.15 8.15 -4.62
C ALA A 54 8.73 7.17 -3.58
N VAL A 55 8.10 6.02 -3.36
CA VAL A 55 8.60 4.96 -2.48
C VAL A 55 9.95 4.42 -2.97
N LEU A 56 10.08 4.13 -4.27
CA LEU A 56 11.33 3.61 -4.84
C LEU A 56 12.47 4.63 -4.72
N VAL A 57 12.22 5.90 -4.95
CA VAL A 57 13.24 6.96 -4.80
C VAL A 57 13.66 7.10 -3.34
N TYR A 58 12.68 7.15 -2.43
CA TYR A 58 12.97 7.32 -1.01
C TYR A 58 13.71 6.13 -0.40
N PHE A 59 13.26 4.92 -0.66
CA PHE A 59 13.84 3.68 -0.13
C PHE A 59 14.89 3.08 -1.06
N TRP A 60 15.46 3.88 -1.97
CA TRP A 60 16.38 3.37 -2.99
C TRP A 60 17.55 2.55 -2.42
N LYS A 61 18.15 3.03 -1.34
CA LYS A 61 19.26 2.32 -0.68
C LYS A 61 18.82 1.00 -0.05
N ASP A 62 17.66 0.99 0.59
CA ASP A 62 17.11 -0.22 1.21
C ASP A 62 16.76 -1.26 0.13
N VAL A 63 16.13 -0.82 -0.96
CA VAL A 63 15.82 -1.68 -2.11
C VAL A 63 17.09 -2.30 -2.70
N GLN A 64 18.14 -1.49 -2.89
CA GLN A 64 19.43 -2.00 -3.36
C GLN A 64 20.01 -3.04 -2.41
N GLN A 65 19.99 -2.81 -1.11
CA GLN A 65 20.50 -3.76 -0.11
C GLN A 65 19.73 -5.09 -0.16
N LEU A 66 18.40 -5.04 -0.23
CA LEU A 66 17.56 -6.22 -0.36
C LEU A 66 17.89 -7.02 -1.63
N VAL A 67 18.00 -6.35 -2.77
CA VAL A 67 18.32 -6.98 -4.06
C VAL A 67 19.70 -7.62 -4.03
N VAL A 68 20.71 -6.89 -3.54
CA VAL A 68 22.08 -7.41 -3.44
C VAL A 68 22.14 -8.63 -2.50
N ALA A 69 21.46 -8.56 -1.35
CA ALA A 69 21.42 -9.67 -0.39
C ALA A 69 20.83 -10.95 -1.02
N VAL A 70 19.74 -10.82 -1.80
CA VAL A 70 19.15 -11.95 -2.52
C VAL A 70 20.12 -12.50 -3.56
N LEU A 71 20.72 -11.65 -4.40
CA LEU A 71 21.64 -12.08 -5.46
C LEU A 71 22.88 -12.78 -4.90
N VAL A 72 23.49 -12.23 -3.85
CA VAL A 72 24.64 -12.83 -3.16
C VAL A 72 24.24 -14.15 -2.49
N GLY A 73 23.10 -14.18 -1.82
CA GLY A 73 22.57 -15.39 -1.19
C GLY A 73 22.35 -16.53 -2.19
N LEU A 74 21.76 -16.23 -3.35
CA LEU A 74 21.57 -17.19 -4.43
C LEU A 74 22.91 -17.67 -5.01
N LYS A 75 23.86 -16.77 -5.27
CA LYS A 75 25.19 -17.11 -5.77
C LYS A 75 25.93 -18.03 -4.82
N ASN A 76 25.83 -17.80 -3.52
CA ASN A 76 26.50 -18.57 -2.48
C ASN A 76 25.71 -19.83 -2.07
N ARG A 77 24.57 -20.12 -2.72
CA ARG A 77 23.66 -21.23 -2.37
C ARG A 77 23.11 -21.14 -0.93
N LYS A 78 23.02 -19.94 -0.38
CA LYS A 78 22.51 -19.65 0.97
C LYS A 78 21.48 -18.52 0.93
N PRO A 79 20.30 -18.76 0.33
CA PRO A 79 19.33 -17.70 0.01
C PRO A 79 18.70 -17.02 1.24
N PHE A 80 18.83 -17.57 2.43
CA PHE A 80 18.22 -17.10 3.68
C PHE A 80 19.26 -16.78 4.78
N GLU A 81 20.53 -16.59 4.42
CA GLU A 81 21.60 -16.42 5.42
C GLU A 81 21.54 -15.04 6.11
N THR A 82 21.17 -13.97 5.39
CA THR A 82 21.14 -12.62 5.92
C THR A 82 19.70 -12.17 6.24
N SER A 83 19.56 -11.25 7.20
CA SER A 83 18.26 -10.65 7.57
C SER A 83 17.60 -9.93 6.40
N GLU A 84 18.39 -9.25 5.57
CA GLU A 84 17.95 -8.56 4.39
C GLU A 84 17.41 -9.54 3.32
N ALA A 85 18.09 -10.66 3.12
CA ALA A 85 17.61 -11.70 2.20
C ALA A 85 16.32 -12.35 2.72
N GLN A 86 16.22 -12.65 4.02
CA GLN A 86 14.99 -13.17 4.61
C GLN A 86 13.82 -12.18 4.47
N LEU A 87 14.07 -10.89 4.70
CA LEU A 87 13.05 -9.84 4.53
C LEU A 87 12.61 -9.75 3.06
N ALA A 88 13.54 -9.75 2.12
CA ALA A 88 13.23 -9.69 0.69
C ALA A 88 12.37 -10.89 0.24
N TRP A 89 12.72 -12.10 0.68
CA TRP A 89 11.92 -13.30 0.40
C TRP A 89 10.55 -13.26 1.06
N SER A 90 10.44 -12.72 2.27
CA SER A 90 9.16 -12.54 2.96
C SER A 90 8.25 -11.56 2.22
N ILE A 91 8.81 -10.45 1.71
CA ILE A 91 8.08 -9.49 0.88
C ILE A 91 7.61 -10.18 -0.42
N ALA A 92 8.49 -10.89 -1.11
CA ALA A 92 8.14 -11.61 -2.34
C ALA A 92 7.03 -12.64 -2.08
N ALA A 93 7.17 -13.47 -1.05
CA ALA A 93 6.18 -14.47 -0.68
C ALA A 93 4.81 -13.86 -0.29
N GLY A 94 4.81 -12.72 0.42
CA GLY A 94 3.58 -12.01 0.78
C GLY A 94 2.91 -11.31 -0.41
N THR A 95 3.69 -10.91 -1.42
CA THR A 95 3.17 -10.23 -2.62
C THR A 95 2.57 -11.22 -3.63
N LEU A 96 3.11 -12.43 -3.72
CA LEU A 96 2.64 -13.44 -4.68
C LEU A 96 1.13 -13.75 -4.60
N PRO A 97 0.52 -14.01 -3.42
CA PRO A 97 -0.92 -14.27 -3.34
C PRO A 97 -1.75 -13.10 -3.84
N ILE A 98 -1.34 -11.86 -3.49
CA ILE A 98 -2.04 -10.64 -3.89
C ILE A 98 -1.95 -10.46 -5.42
N GLY A 99 -0.77 -10.71 -6.01
CA GLY A 99 -0.58 -10.65 -7.45
C GLY A 99 -1.43 -11.68 -8.21
N ILE A 100 -1.46 -12.93 -7.74
CA ILE A 100 -2.26 -14.01 -8.34
C ILE A 100 -3.75 -13.70 -8.24
N LEU A 101 -4.23 -13.30 -7.08
CA LEU A 101 -5.64 -12.93 -6.88
C LEU A 101 -6.01 -11.68 -7.68
N GLY A 102 -5.15 -10.67 -7.72
CA GLY A 102 -5.37 -9.44 -8.49
C GLY A 102 -5.50 -9.71 -9.99
N LEU A 103 -4.66 -10.60 -10.53
CA LEU A 103 -4.76 -11.00 -11.95
C LEU A 103 -5.98 -11.89 -12.20
N GLY A 104 -6.28 -12.82 -11.30
CA GLY A 104 -7.42 -13.73 -11.44
C GLY A 104 -8.78 -13.05 -11.35
N PHE A 105 -8.89 -12.02 -10.51
CA PHE A 105 -10.13 -11.27 -10.27
C PHE A 105 -10.13 -9.86 -10.90
N LYS A 106 -9.26 -9.60 -11.89
CA LYS A 106 -9.07 -8.26 -12.46
C LYS A 106 -10.37 -7.60 -12.94
N ASP A 107 -11.25 -8.36 -13.61
CA ASP A 107 -12.48 -7.82 -14.17
C ASP A 107 -13.50 -7.49 -13.07
N TRP A 108 -13.62 -8.36 -12.07
CA TRP A 108 -14.43 -8.10 -10.88
C TRP A 108 -13.91 -6.90 -10.08
N ILE A 109 -12.58 -6.76 -9.95
CA ILE A 109 -11.95 -5.61 -9.27
C ILE A 109 -12.25 -4.30 -10.00
N LYS A 110 -12.30 -4.32 -11.34
CA LYS A 110 -12.60 -3.12 -12.15
C LYS A 110 -14.06 -2.69 -12.07
N THR A 111 -14.97 -3.59 -11.77
CA THR A 111 -16.42 -3.38 -11.78
C THR A 111 -17.01 -3.44 -10.37
N GLU A 112 -17.37 -4.63 -9.93
CA GLU A 112 -18.13 -4.86 -8.70
C GLU A 112 -17.41 -4.42 -7.42
N ALA A 113 -16.10 -4.70 -7.32
CA ALA A 113 -15.31 -4.34 -6.15
C ALA A 113 -15.20 -2.82 -5.92
N ARG A 114 -15.49 -2.00 -6.93
CA ARG A 114 -15.55 -0.53 -6.82
C ARG A 114 -16.87 -0.01 -6.28
N SER A 115 -17.84 -0.87 -6.02
CA SER A 115 -19.08 -0.48 -5.36
C SER A 115 -18.80 0.09 -3.97
N LEU A 116 -19.42 1.23 -3.64
CA LEU A 116 -19.26 1.88 -2.33
C LEU A 116 -19.67 0.95 -1.17
N TRP A 117 -20.64 0.07 -1.40
CA TRP A 117 -21.07 -0.92 -0.42
C TRP A 117 -19.99 -1.96 -0.15
N ILE A 118 -19.36 -2.48 -1.20
CA ILE A 118 -18.27 -3.46 -1.07
C ILE A 118 -17.07 -2.83 -0.39
N ILE A 119 -16.67 -1.63 -0.80
CA ILE A 119 -15.57 -0.88 -0.18
C ILE A 119 -15.86 -0.63 1.31
N GLY A 120 -17.05 -0.11 1.63
CA GLY A 120 -17.44 0.18 3.01
C GLY A 120 -17.47 -1.07 3.88
N THR A 121 -18.05 -2.16 3.38
CA THR A 121 -18.07 -3.44 4.10
C THR A 121 -16.67 -4.00 4.33
N ALA A 122 -15.81 -3.96 3.30
CA ALA A 122 -14.44 -4.43 3.41
C ALA A 122 -13.64 -3.63 4.46
N LEU A 123 -13.80 -2.30 4.49
CA LEU A 123 -13.16 -1.44 5.49
C LEU A 123 -13.61 -1.78 6.92
N ILE A 124 -14.91 -2.00 7.13
CA ILE A 124 -15.45 -2.37 8.45
C ILE A 124 -14.92 -3.74 8.88
N VAL A 125 -14.98 -4.73 7.99
CA VAL A 125 -14.50 -6.09 8.29
C VAL A 125 -13.02 -6.08 8.63
N LEU A 126 -12.19 -5.39 7.82
CA LEU A 126 -10.75 -5.29 8.08
C LEU A 126 -10.44 -4.52 9.38
N ALA A 127 -11.19 -3.46 9.68
CA ALA A 127 -11.02 -2.72 10.94
C ALA A 127 -11.35 -3.61 12.15
N VAL A 128 -12.42 -4.40 12.08
CA VAL A 128 -12.78 -5.36 13.14
C VAL A 128 -11.72 -6.45 13.28
N LEU A 129 -11.21 -7.00 12.17
CA LEU A 129 -10.14 -8.01 12.20
C LEU A 129 -8.84 -7.46 12.81
N LEU A 130 -8.46 -6.24 12.46
CA LEU A 130 -7.29 -5.57 13.04
C LEU A 130 -7.49 -5.34 14.54
N TRP A 131 -8.65 -4.83 14.94
CA TRP A 131 -8.97 -4.64 16.36
C TRP A 131 -8.92 -5.96 17.15
N LEU A 132 -9.46 -7.04 16.61
CA LEU A 132 -9.38 -8.37 17.21
C LEU A 132 -7.92 -8.85 17.30
N ALA A 133 -7.15 -8.71 16.22
CA ALA A 133 -5.75 -9.10 16.18
C ALA A 133 -4.93 -8.35 17.26
N GLU A 134 -5.14 -7.04 17.40
CA GLU A 134 -4.51 -6.23 18.45
C GLU A 134 -4.92 -6.67 19.86
N ARG A 135 -6.21 -6.95 20.05
CA ARG A 135 -6.74 -7.37 21.37
C ARG A 135 -6.21 -8.74 21.81
N PHE A 136 -6.02 -9.66 20.88
CA PHE A 136 -5.52 -11.02 21.17
C PHE A 136 -4.00 -11.15 21.07
N SER A 137 -3.31 -10.18 20.50
CA SER A 137 -1.85 -10.13 20.43
C SER A 137 -1.27 -9.65 21.76
N THR A 138 -1.17 -10.53 22.72
CA THR A 138 -0.59 -10.22 24.06
C THR A 138 0.94 -10.18 24.06
N ALA A 139 1.60 -10.57 22.98
CA ALA A 139 3.05 -10.66 22.90
C ALA A 139 3.62 -9.59 21.93
N ASN A 140 4.41 -8.67 22.45
CA ASN A 140 5.26 -7.72 21.69
C ASN A 140 4.62 -6.45 21.12
N LEU A 141 3.53 -5.95 21.66
CA LEU A 141 2.96 -4.64 21.29
C LEU A 141 3.96 -3.47 21.40
N LYS A 142 4.94 -3.52 22.31
CA LYS A 142 5.95 -2.46 22.41
C LYS A 142 6.86 -2.36 21.18
N VAL A 143 7.23 -3.48 20.59
CA VAL A 143 8.10 -3.52 19.38
C VAL A 143 7.31 -3.15 18.13
N ALA A 144 6.08 -3.64 18.00
CA ALA A 144 5.19 -3.30 16.89
C ALA A 144 4.76 -1.82 16.94
N GLN A 145 4.41 -1.28 18.11
CA GLN A 145 4.10 0.14 18.28
C GLN A 145 5.29 1.04 17.94
N LEU A 146 6.50 0.70 18.37
CA LEU A 146 7.70 1.46 18.01
C LEU A 146 7.98 1.42 16.50
N GLY A 147 7.72 0.29 15.84
CA GLY A 147 7.83 0.14 14.39
C GLY A 147 6.77 0.96 13.64
N ILE A 148 5.51 0.85 14.02
CA ILE A 148 4.39 1.58 13.41
C ILE A 148 4.51 3.09 13.65
N PHE A 149 4.85 3.54 14.85
CA PHE A 149 5.10 4.95 15.13
C PHE A 149 6.30 5.51 14.36
N ARG A 150 7.33 4.71 14.14
CA ARG A 150 8.48 5.10 13.32
C ARG A 150 8.07 5.26 11.85
N ILE A 151 7.30 4.32 11.32
CA ILE A 151 6.78 4.35 9.95
C ILE A 151 5.79 5.52 9.78
N GLN A 152 4.89 5.76 10.72
CA GLN A 152 3.96 6.90 10.67
C GLN A 152 4.66 8.25 10.76
N ARG A 153 5.68 8.42 11.62
CA ARG A 153 6.48 9.65 11.66
C ARG A 153 7.22 9.89 10.36
N ILE A 154 7.78 8.83 9.81
CA ILE A 154 8.47 8.89 8.51
C ILE A 154 7.47 9.29 7.42
N GLY A 155 6.30 8.64 7.34
CA GLY A 155 5.26 8.94 6.36
C GLY A 155 4.72 10.37 6.45
N LEU A 156 4.48 10.89 7.66
CA LEU A 156 4.00 12.27 7.86
C LEU A 156 5.05 13.32 7.47
N CYS A 157 6.31 13.12 7.87
CA CYS A 157 7.40 14.02 7.50
C CYS A 157 7.67 14.03 5.99
N GLN A 158 7.41 12.89 5.32
CA GLN A 158 7.59 12.75 3.88
C GLN A 158 6.44 13.35 3.07
N ALA A 159 5.20 13.15 3.51
CA ALA A 159 4.05 13.82 2.90
C ALA A 159 4.20 15.36 2.96
N LEU A 160 4.75 15.89 4.06
CA LEU A 160 5.01 17.32 4.22
C LEU A 160 6.23 17.82 3.43
N ALA A 161 7.18 16.95 3.08
CA ALA A 161 8.37 17.31 2.30
C ALA A 161 8.16 17.22 0.78
N LEU A 162 7.04 16.63 0.33
CA LEU A 162 6.65 16.50 -1.08
C LEU A 162 5.57 17.51 -1.51
N ILE A 163 5.08 18.35 -0.58
CA ILE A 163 4.26 19.53 -0.84
C ILE A 163 5.15 20.78 -0.97
#